data_d30a0d6d650d92c525c22f52b858ab53
#
_entry.id   d30a0d6d650d92c525c22f52b858ab53
#
_cell.length_a   1.000
_cell.length_b   1.000
_cell.length_c   1.000
_cell.angle_alpha   90.00
_cell.angle_beta   90.00
_cell.angle_gamma   90.00
#
_symmetry.space_group_name_H-M   'P 1'
#
loop_
_entity.id
_entity.type
_entity.pdbx_description
1 polymer ?
#
loop_
_entity_poly.entity_id
_entity_poly.type
_entity_poly.pdbx_seq_one_letter_code
_entity_poly.pdbx_strand_id
1 'polypeptide(L)'
;MPARTPRRTTRTAVTCALLVAATTGLTACGGLTPGGSSKSAPSAGPVSTALPTGSATLTVVSSENAGTTKALAEAFHAKHPNITVDFQYTGPDDYDKSLNLKLSSDQAPDLALLNKLGTTVKGNLVRSLDDYARAYGWDAKYPSTELDQWRAPDDGKQLGAGHLWAAPAGFSVVGVYYNKDIAAKLGIQPPTTPAEFEAALAKAKAAGELPVQLGNLQGHSSFIVQSIIDAADGAAKTGDWVNGKSGATLKSPGGTAAANTLADWAKKGYLPDGANGTDLPGSVADFTKGKGLFLFNGSWDAQKIDRAMPGRTGFLTFPSESGKATGIGTSVAYAIPAKAKNPDLAAAFLDFMNTSEAARIQFDTGFLPVAHADTVKGADGSVMNEVAKGWAAVNKDNGLVNFFANTDATMNDTLTSQGQQLIGGKTGPEQYLDALQNDWTKGHQ
;
A
#
# COMPACT_ATOMS: atom_id res chain seq x y z
N MET A 1 50.11 18.03 -37.91
CA MET A 1 50.22 18.69 -39.23
C MET A 1 49.70 17.75 -40.30
N PRO A 2 48.94 18.17 -41.31
CA PRO A 2 48.21 19.42 -41.54
C PRO A 2 46.69 19.22 -41.43
N ALA A 3 45.83 20.11 -41.11
CA ALA A 3 45.44 21.46 -41.50
C ALA A 3 44.61 21.53 -42.83
N ARG A 4 43.52 22.28 -42.66
CA ARG A 4 42.73 23.04 -43.66
C ARG A 4 41.51 22.36 -44.29
N THR A 5 40.43 22.98 -44.47
CA THR A 5 39.70 24.26 -44.20
C THR A 5 38.38 24.20 -45.00
N PRO A 6 37.45 25.13 -44.89
CA PRO A 6 36.02 24.94 -45.10
C PRO A 6 35.52 25.37 -46.47
N ARG A 7 34.30 25.02 -46.83
CA ARG A 7 33.62 25.68 -48.01
C ARG A 7 32.19 26.12 -47.62
N ARG A 8 32.01 27.36 -48.01
CA ARG A 8 30.89 28.29 -47.89
C ARG A 8 29.80 28.04 -48.97
N THR A 9 28.60 28.53 -48.60
CA THR A 9 27.55 29.20 -49.42
C THR A 9 26.73 28.36 -50.36
N THR A 10 25.38 28.44 -50.32
CA THR A 10 24.64 29.54 -50.96
C THR A 10 23.18 29.60 -50.47
N ARG A 11 22.73 30.82 -50.24
CA ARG A 11 21.31 31.21 -50.04
C ARG A 11 20.57 31.12 -51.39
N THR A 12 19.30 30.73 -51.35
CA THR A 12 18.33 31.18 -52.37
C THR A 12 17.00 31.47 -51.71
N ALA A 13 16.62 32.74 -51.73
CA ALA A 13 15.31 33.25 -51.39
C ALA A 13 14.45 33.22 -52.62
N VAL A 14 13.20 32.81 -52.51
CA VAL A 14 12.15 33.09 -53.52
C VAL A 14 10.91 33.57 -52.75
N THR A 15 10.48 34.75 -53.19
CA THR A 15 9.38 35.59 -52.70
C THR A 15 8.12 35.37 -53.59
N CYS A 16 6.98 35.78 -53.03
CA CYS A 16 5.66 36.10 -53.65
C CYS A 16 4.72 34.90 -53.87
N ALA A 17 3.44 34.98 -53.61
CA ALA A 17 2.50 36.11 -53.74
C ALA A 17 1.23 35.91 -52.85
N LEU A 18 0.64 37.04 -52.49
CA LEU A 18 -0.65 37.24 -51.89
C LEU A 18 -1.82 36.79 -52.78
N LEU A 19 -2.88 36.26 -52.14
CA LEU A 19 -4.24 36.46 -52.63
C LEU A 19 -5.19 36.66 -51.43
N VAL A 20 -5.81 37.83 -51.41
CA VAL A 20 -6.81 38.31 -50.48
C VAL A 20 -8.19 37.84 -50.94
N ALA A 21 -8.99 37.29 -50.01
CA ALA A 21 -10.40 37.32 -50.16
C ALA A 21 -11.07 37.58 -48.81
N ALA A 22 -11.62 38.76 -48.70
CA ALA A 22 -12.40 39.24 -47.58
C ALA A 22 -13.82 38.72 -47.63
N THR A 23 -14.39 38.29 -46.47
CA THR A 23 -15.80 38.44 -46.20
C THR A 23 -16.00 38.68 -44.71
N THR A 24 -16.74 39.70 -44.46
CA THR A 24 -17.20 40.39 -43.27
C THR A 24 -18.06 39.52 -42.34
N GLY A 25 -17.95 39.78 -41.03
CA GLY A 25 -19.10 39.66 -40.17
C GLY A 25 -18.91 39.42 -38.70
N LEU A 26 -19.06 40.48 -37.96
CA LEU A 26 -19.56 40.67 -36.58
C LEU A 26 -18.70 40.37 -35.36
N THR A 27 -18.43 41.46 -34.71
CA THR A 27 -17.92 41.76 -33.35
C THR A 27 -18.69 41.06 -32.23
N ALA A 28 -17.92 40.47 -31.30
CA ALA A 28 -18.30 40.44 -29.88
C ALA A 28 -17.02 40.57 -29.04
N CYS A 29 -16.88 41.69 -28.33
CA CYS A 29 -15.87 41.90 -27.30
C CYS A 29 -16.09 40.97 -26.11
N GLY A 30 -15.08 40.24 -25.71
CA GLY A 30 -15.01 39.49 -24.45
C GLY A 30 -13.57 39.39 -24.01
N GLY A 31 -13.27 39.92 -22.83
CA GLY A 31 -11.96 40.18 -22.27
C GLY A 31 -11.03 38.99 -22.20
N LEU A 32 -9.78 39.26 -22.48
CA LEU A 32 -8.64 38.37 -22.26
C LEU A 32 -8.33 38.30 -20.76
N THR A 33 -8.71 37.19 -20.10
CA THR A 33 -8.08 36.75 -18.86
C THR A 33 -7.11 35.61 -19.20
N PRO A 34 -5.86 35.61 -18.73
CA PRO A 34 -4.98 34.48 -18.86
C PRO A 34 -5.39 33.45 -17.80
N GLY A 35 -6.35 32.62 -18.13
CA GLY A 35 -6.73 31.45 -17.36
C GLY A 35 -6.00 30.23 -17.92
N GLY A 36 -5.05 29.68 -17.17
CA GLY A 36 -4.46 28.39 -17.48
C GLY A 36 -5.53 27.34 -17.64
N SER A 37 -5.64 26.79 -18.84
CA SER A 37 -6.49 25.62 -19.10
C SER A 37 -5.86 24.43 -18.38
N SER A 38 -6.35 24.12 -17.19
CA SER A 38 -6.21 22.77 -16.65
C SER A 38 -6.84 21.81 -17.68
N LYS A 39 -6.03 21.05 -18.38
CA LYS A 39 -6.51 19.91 -19.17
C LYS A 39 -7.09 18.93 -18.17
N SER A 40 -8.40 18.91 -18.04
CA SER A 40 -9.12 17.83 -17.35
C SER A 40 -8.66 16.50 -17.95
N ALA A 41 -8.46 15.49 -17.10
CA ALA A 41 -8.24 14.12 -17.53
C ALA A 41 -9.30 13.72 -18.58
N PRO A 42 -8.97 12.92 -19.59
CA PRO A 42 -9.93 12.52 -20.60
C PRO A 42 -11.15 11.92 -19.92
N SER A 43 -12.31 12.57 -20.08
CA SER A 43 -13.60 11.98 -19.70
C SER A 43 -13.74 10.69 -20.50
N ALA A 44 -13.71 9.55 -19.80
CA ALA A 44 -13.99 8.27 -20.43
C ALA A 44 -15.42 8.34 -20.98
N GLY A 45 -15.64 7.82 -22.20
CA GLY A 45 -16.98 7.61 -22.75
C GLY A 45 -17.82 6.74 -21.79
N PRO A 46 -19.10 6.54 -22.08
CA PRO A 46 -19.99 5.75 -21.21
C PRO A 46 -19.35 4.38 -20.95
N VAL A 47 -19.17 4.05 -19.67
CA VAL A 47 -18.57 2.76 -19.24
C VAL A 47 -19.58 1.62 -19.47
N SER A 48 -19.08 0.44 -19.84
CA SER A 48 -19.88 -0.76 -20.00
C SER A 48 -19.50 -1.83 -18.97
N THR A 49 -20.49 -2.50 -18.40
CA THR A 49 -20.30 -3.70 -17.57
C THR A 49 -20.45 -4.99 -18.36
N ALA A 50 -20.77 -4.89 -19.66
CA ALA A 50 -20.93 -6.05 -20.54
C ALA A 50 -19.58 -6.61 -20.97
N LEU A 51 -19.42 -7.92 -20.81
CA LEU A 51 -18.23 -8.63 -21.31
C LEU A 51 -18.27 -8.78 -22.84
N PRO A 52 -17.10 -8.82 -23.51
CA PRO A 52 -17.04 -9.08 -24.93
C PRO A 52 -17.57 -10.48 -25.27
N THR A 53 -18.37 -10.58 -26.34
CA THR A 53 -18.91 -11.85 -26.82
C THR A 53 -17.92 -12.64 -27.70
N GLY A 54 -16.96 -11.95 -28.30
CA GLY A 54 -15.87 -12.55 -29.09
C GLY A 54 -14.63 -12.83 -28.25
N SER A 55 -13.60 -13.43 -28.85
CA SER A 55 -12.31 -13.62 -28.19
C SER A 55 -11.66 -12.30 -27.84
N ALA A 56 -11.21 -12.19 -26.60
CA ALA A 56 -10.53 -11.01 -26.09
C ALA A 56 -9.33 -11.39 -25.22
N THR A 57 -8.32 -10.52 -25.17
CA THR A 57 -7.17 -10.67 -24.28
C THR A 57 -7.08 -9.45 -23.36
N LEU A 58 -6.95 -9.71 -22.06
CA LEU A 58 -6.69 -8.73 -21.02
C LEU A 58 -5.22 -8.83 -20.62
N THR A 59 -4.44 -7.77 -20.82
CA THR A 59 -3.04 -7.74 -20.41
C THR A 59 -2.90 -7.13 -19.02
N VAL A 60 -2.35 -7.90 -18.08
CA VAL A 60 -2.14 -7.49 -16.68
C VAL A 60 -0.66 -7.52 -16.35
N VAL A 61 -0.10 -6.40 -15.88
CA VAL A 61 1.30 -6.32 -15.44
C VAL A 61 1.35 -6.11 -13.93
N SER A 62 2.26 -6.81 -13.24
CA SER A 62 2.34 -6.82 -11.79
C SER A 62 3.75 -7.10 -11.28
N SER A 63 4.06 -6.56 -10.10
CA SER A 63 5.21 -6.95 -9.27
C SER A 63 4.79 -7.77 -8.04
N GLU A 64 3.50 -8.06 -7.92
CA GLU A 64 3.02 -8.96 -6.88
C GLU A 64 3.57 -10.37 -7.13
N ASN A 65 4.00 -11.03 -6.06
CA ASN A 65 4.47 -12.42 -6.13
C ASN A 65 3.37 -13.27 -6.79
N ALA A 66 3.67 -13.81 -7.94
CA ALA A 66 2.78 -14.28 -9.01
C ALA A 66 1.60 -15.22 -8.63
N GLY A 67 1.45 -15.56 -7.33
CA GLY A 67 0.49 -16.56 -6.89
C GLY A 67 -0.97 -16.12 -7.00
N THR A 68 -1.33 -15.02 -6.34
CA THR A 68 -2.73 -14.61 -6.21
C THR A 68 -3.31 -14.10 -7.51
N THR A 69 -2.65 -13.14 -8.16
CA THR A 69 -3.17 -12.56 -9.41
C THR A 69 -3.24 -13.59 -10.53
N LYS A 70 -2.28 -14.52 -10.59
CA LYS A 70 -2.31 -15.63 -11.55
C LYS A 70 -3.52 -16.56 -11.29
N ALA A 71 -3.76 -16.94 -10.06
CA ALA A 71 -4.91 -17.79 -9.71
C ALA A 71 -6.26 -17.11 -10.01
N LEU A 72 -6.35 -15.80 -9.75
CA LEU A 72 -7.52 -15.01 -10.11
C LEU A 72 -7.71 -14.94 -11.64
N ALA A 73 -6.62 -14.78 -12.41
CA ALA A 73 -6.65 -14.78 -13.87
C ALA A 73 -7.15 -16.12 -14.42
N GLU A 74 -6.66 -17.23 -13.88
CA GLU A 74 -7.07 -18.59 -14.24
C GLU A 74 -8.55 -18.83 -13.93
N ALA A 75 -9.03 -18.39 -12.78
CA ALA A 75 -10.44 -18.51 -12.38
C ALA A 75 -11.36 -17.65 -13.27
N PHE A 76 -10.94 -16.43 -13.59
CA PHE A 76 -11.69 -15.57 -14.51
C PHE A 76 -11.79 -16.19 -15.92
N HIS A 77 -10.68 -16.72 -16.45
CA HIS A 77 -10.68 -17.43 -17.72
C HIS A 77 -11.59 -18.68 -17.71
N ALA A 78 -11.58 -19.45 -16.63
CA ALA A 78 -12.45 -20.61 -16.49
C ALA A 78 -13.94 -20.25 -16.59
N LYS A 79 -14.34 -19.08 -16.05
CA LYS A 79 -15.71 -18.55 -16.17
C LYS A 79 -16.02 -17.97 -17.55
N HIS A 80 -15.03 -17.41 -18.21
CA HIS A 80 -15.14 -16.70 -19.49
C HIS A 80 -14.12 -17.24 -20.49
N PRO A 81 -14.34 -18.45 -21.06
CA PRO A 81 -13.32 -19.12 -21.88
C PRO A 81 -12.91 -18.38 -23.16
N ASN A 82 -13.74 -17.43 -23.61
CA ASN A 82 -13.43 -16.52 -24.71
C ASN A 82 -12.49 -15.38 -24.31
N ILE A 83 -12.19 -15.20 -23.02
CA ILE A 83 -11.30 -14.15 -22.51
C ILE A 83 -10.02 -14.80 -21.99
N THR A 84 -8.88 -14.40 -22.55
CA THR A 84 -7.55 -14.77 -22.04
C THR A 84 -7.00 -13.65 -21.17
N VAL A 85 -6.47 -13.96 -19.99
CA VAL A 85 -5.75 -13.01 -19.15
C VAL A 85 -4.26 -13.28 -19.31
N ASP A 86 -3.56 -12.37 -19.98
CA ASP A 86 -2.10 -12.38 -20.16
C ASP A 86 -1.45 -11.69 -18.96
N PHE A 87 -1.08 -12.49 -17.96
CA PHE A 87 -0.46 -12.01 -16.73
C PHE A 87 1.06 -11.97 -16.86
N GLN A 88 1.63 -10.77 -16.70
CA GLN A 88 3.07 -10.52 -16.84
C GLN A 88 3.66 -10.06 -15.50
N TYR A 89 4.49 -10.91 -14.89
CA TYR A 89 5.21 -10.61 -13.68
C TYR A 89 6.57 -9.97 -13.97
N THR A 90 6.92 -8.94 -13.19
CA THR A 90 8.27 -8.34 -13.18
C THR A 90 8.65 -8.14 -11.71
N GLY A 91 9.90 -8.43 -11.34
CA GLY A 91 10.38 -8.20 -9.98
C GLY A 91 10.18 -6.75 -9.52
N PRO A 92 9.93 -6.50 -8.21
CA PRO A 92 9.51 -5.18 -7.71
C PRO A 92 10.40 -4.01 -8.15
N ASP A 93 11.72 -4.14 -8.00
CA ASP A 93 12.67 -3.06 -8.34
C ASP A 93 12.66 -2.68 -9.83
N ASP A 94 12.58 -3.67 -10.72
CA ASP A 94 12.54 -3.45 -12.16
C ASP A 94 11.16 -3.01 -12.61
N TYR A 95 10.12 -3.46 -11.91
CA TYR A 95 8.75 -3.04 -12.15
C TYR A 95 8.59 -1.53 -11.89
N ASP A 96 8.99 -1.05 -10.72
CA ASP A 96 8.86 0.36 -10.33
C ASP A 96 9.62 1.29 -11.29
N LYS A 97 10.83 0.90 -11.70
CA LYS A 97 11.64 1.66 -12.66
C LYS A 97 11.01 1.74 -14.05
N SER A 98 10.30 0.72 -14.48
CA SER A 98 9.74 0.60 -15.84
C SER A 98 8.27 0.98 -15.94
N LEU A 99 7.55 1.07 -14.82
CA LEU A 99 6.09 1.23 -14.82
C LEU A 99 5.61 2.46 -15.59
N ASN A 100 6.12 3.64 -15.27
CA ASN A 100 5.68 4.89 -15.90
C ASN A 100 5.92 4.87 -17.42
N LEU A 101 7.03 4.27 -17.87
CA LEU A 101 7.31 4.11 -19.30
C LEU A 101 6.30 3.15 -19.95
N LYS A 102 5.97 2.03 -19.32
CA LYS A 102 4.96 1.08 -19.81
C LYS A 102 3.58 1.74 -19.91
N LEU A 103 3.15 2.48 -18.87
CA LEU A 103 1.85 3.15 -18.84
C LEU A 103 1.71 4.24 -19.91
N SER A 104 2.79 4.95 -20.23
CA SER A 104 2.81 6.02 -21.24
C SER A 104 2.92 5.52 -22.68
N SER A 105 3.27 4.25 -22.89
CA SER A 105 3.50 3.67 -24.22
C SER A 105 2.18 3.42 -24.97
N ASP A 106 2.25 3.30 -26.30
CA ASP A 106 1.12 2.90 -27.15
C ASP A 106 0.79 1.40 -27.02
N GLN A 107 1.63 0.65 -26.31
CA GLN A 107 1.42 -0.73 -25.91
C GLN A 107 1.18 -0.84 -24.39
N ALA A 108 0.51 0.17 -23.80
CA ALA A 108 0.15 0.12 -22.40
C ALA A 108 -0.69 -1.14 -22.11
N PRO A 109 -0.48 -1.79 -20.93
CA PRO A 109 -1.32 -2.90 -20.50
C PRO A 109 -2.76 -2.44 -20.27
N ASP A 110 -3.67 -3.38 -20.10
CA ASP A 110 -5.06 -3.06 -19.72
C ASP A 110 -5.21 -2.86 -18.22
N LEU A 111 -4.39 -3.56 -17.42
CA LEU A 111 -4.29 -3.39 -15.98
C LEU A 111 -2.83 -3.34 -15.54
N ALA A 112 -2.53 -2.49 -14.57
CA ALA A 112 -1.22 -2.38 -13.95
C ALA A 112 -1.33 -2.25 -12.44
N LEU A 113 -0.53 -3.02 -11.70
CA LEU A 113 -0.37 -2.84 -10.27
C LEU A 113 0.23 -1.45 -9.99
N LEU A 114 -0.31 -0.75 -9.02
CA LEU A 114 0.26 0.51 -8.54
C LEU A 114 0.91 0.35 -7.17
N ASN A 115 2.16 0.80 -7.06
CA ASN A 115 2.85 0.94 -5.78
C ASN A 115 2.79 2.39 -5.27
N LYS A 116 2.72 3.38 -6.19
CA LYS A 116 2.71 4.81 -5.88
C LYS A 116 1.62 5.52 -6.67
N LEU A 117 0.62 6.04 -5.95
CA LEU A 117 -0.54 6.67 -6.58
C LEU A 117 -0.24 8.09 -7.08
N GLY A 118 0.25 8.97 -6.22
CA GLY A 118 0.33 10.41 -6.51
C GLY A 118 1.11 10.76 -7.78
N THR A 119 2.28 10.17 -7.99
CA THR A 119 3.11 10.42 -9.18
C THR A 119 2.47 9.92 -10.47
N THR A 120 1.74 8.81 -10.41
CA THR A 120 1.06 8.18 -11.55
C THR A 120 -0.15 9.01 -11.98
N VAL A 121 -0.93 9.52 -10.99
CA VAL A 121 -2.06 10.42 -11.22
C VAL A 121 -1.58 11.75 -11.80
N LYS A 122 -0.61 12.40 -11.18
CA LYS A 122 -0.01 13.65 -11.66
C LYS A 122 0.54 13.53 -13.10
N GLY A 123 1.02 12.36 -13.46
CA GLY A 123 1.51 12.05 -14.82
C GLY A 123 0.40 11.78 -15.84
N ASN A 124 -0.89 11.77 -15.46
CA ASN A 124 -2.03 11.37 -16.29
C ASN A 124 -1.84 9.98 -16.93
N LEU A 125 -1.22 9.05 -16.20
CA LEU A 125 -0.88 7.71 -16.71
C LEU A 125 -2.00 6.70 -16.53
N VAL A 126 -2.96 6.98 -15.65
CA VAL A 126 -4.12 6.14 -15.34
C VAL A 126 -5.42 6.95 -15.50
N ARG A 127 -6.54 6.24 -15.62
CA ARG A 127 -7.88 6.86 -15.69
C ARG A 127 -8.58 6.76 -14.35
N SER A 128 -9.48 7.71 -14.07
CA SER A 128 -10.41 7.59 -12.94
C SER A 128 -11.29 6.34 -13.09
N LEU A 129 -11.52 5.67 -11.97
CA LEU A 129 -12.41 4.52 -11.86
C LEU A 129 -13.79 4.88 -11.31
N ASP A 130 -14.11 6.18 -11.09
CA ASP A 130 -15.37 6.61 -10.44
C ASP A 130 -16.61 6.11 -11.18
N ASP A 131 -16.61 6.14 -12.52
CA ASP A 131 -17.75 5.68 -13.32
C ASP A 131 -17.90 4.16 -13.23
N TYR A 132 -16.80 3.41 -13.19
CA TYR A 132 -16.82 1.97 -12.94
C TYR A 132 -17.25 1.64 -11.51
N ALA A 133 -16.71 2.35 -10.52
CA ALA A 133 -17.10 2.18 -9.12
C ALA A 133 -18.61 2.36 -8.94
N ARG A 134 -19.20 3.37 -9.61
CA ARG A 134 -20.64 3.60 -9.61
C ARG A 134 -21.40 2.49 -10.33
N ALA A 135 -20.93 2.07 -11.53
CA ALA A 135 -21.60 1.05 -12.33
C ALA A 135 -21.61 -0.32 -11.67
N TYR A 136 -20.55 -0.68 -10.97
CA TYR A 136 -20.41 -1.95 -10.26
C TYR A 136 -20.82 -1.87 -8.77
N GLY A 137 -21.08 -0.67 -8.23
CA GLY A 137 -21.47 -0.46 -6.83
C GLY A 137 -20.33 -0.76 -5.84
N TRP A 138 -19.10 -0.40 -6.19
CA TRP A 138 -17.93 -0.72 -5.36
C TRP A 138 -17.96 -0.04 -3.99
N ASP A 139 -18.48 1.20 -3.88
CA ASP A 139 -18.58 1.90 -2.60
C ASP A 139 -19.43 1.15 -1.55
N ALA A 140 -20.32 0.24 -2.00
CA ALA A 140 -21.10 -0.63 -1.11
C ALA A 140 -20.43 -2.00 -0.85
N LYS A 141 -19.40 -2.37 -1.62
CA LYS A 141 -18.73 -3.67 -1.53
C LYS A 141 -17.45 -3.61 -0.70
N TYR A 142 -16.81 -2.44 -0.63
CA TYR A 142 -15.56 -2.24 0.10
C TYR A 142 -15.79 -1.39 1.37
N PRO A 143 -15.05 -1.65 2.46
CA PRO A 143 -14.86 -0.66 3.50
C PRO A 143 -14.25 0.64 2.94
N SER A 144 -14.69 1.80 3.44
CA SER A 144 -14.25 3.09 2.89
C SER A 144 -12.74 3.27 3.01
N THR A 145 -12.13 2.88 4.13
CA THR A 145 -10.69 2.98 4.37
C THR A 145 -9.85 2.20 3.35
N GLU A 146 -10.41 1.18 2.71
CA GLU A 146 -9.71 0.41 1.69
C GLU A 146 -9.68 1.13 0.35
N LEU A 147 -10.82 1.72 -0.08
CA LEU A 147 -10.88 2.51 -1.31
C LEU A 147 -10.17 3.85 -1.16
N ASP A 148 -10.25 4.49 0.01
CA ASP A 148 -9.68 5.81 0.23
C ASP A 148 -8.15 5.83 0.07
N GLN A 149 -7.47 4.71 0.33
CA GLN A 149 -6.03 4.58 0.02
C GLN A 149 -5.70 4.82 -1.46
N TRP A 150 -6.68 4.64 -2.36
CA TRP A 150 -6.51 4.76 -3.81
C TRP A 150 -7.27 5.96 -4.40
N ARG A 151 -7.70 6.89 -3.53
CA ARG A 151 -8.27 8.17 -3.94
C ARG A 151 -7.22 9.27 -3.88
N ALA A 152 -7.24 10.14 -4.89
CA ALA A 152 -6.44 11.35 -4.94
C ALA A 152 -7.14 12.40 -5.83
N PRO A 153 -6.91 13.70 -5.62
CA PRO A 153 -7.23 14.74 -6.60
C PRO A 153 -6.32 14.60 -7.83
N ASP A 154 -6.67 15.28 -8.93
CA ASP A 154 -5.94 15.21 -10.21
C ASP A 154 -4.46 15.61 -10.10
N ASP A 155 -4.08 16.40 -9.12
CA ASP A 155 -2.69 16.80 -8.88
C ASP A 155 -1.89 15.76 -8.10
N GLY A 156 -2.54 14.72 -7.56
CA GLY A 156 -1.95 13.60 -6.84
C GLY A 156 -1.27 13.96 -5.51
N LYS A 157 -1.51 15.17 -4.97
CA LYS A 157 -0.80 15.66 -3.79
C LYS A 157 -1.36 15.14 -2.46
N GLN A 158 -2.66 15.02 -2.37
CA GLN A 158 -3.32 14.53 -1.15
C GLN A 158 -3.99 13.20 -1.43
N LEU A 159 -3.65 12.18 -0.66
CA LEU A 159 -4.32 10.88 -0.74
C LEU A 159 -5.57 10.84 0.15
N GLY A 160 -6.40 9.83 -0.05
CA GLY A 160 -7.58 9.60 0.79
C GLY A 160 -8.83 10.39 0.39
N ALA A 161 -8.78 11.22 -0.65
CA ALA A 161 -9.92 12.00 -1.12
C ALA A 161 -9.83 12.25 -2.64
N GLY A 162 -10.94 12.68 -3.26
CA GLY A 162 -10.98 12.91 -4.70
C GLY A 162 -11.39 11.68 -5.49
N HIS A 163 -10.83 11.52 -6.70
CA HIS A 163 -11.16 10.44 -7.63
C HIS A 163 -10.54 9.11 -7.21
N LEU A 164 -11.23 8.01 -7.48
CA LEU A 164 -10.70 6.66 -7.35
C LEU A 164 -9.85 6.31 -8.59
N TRP A 165 -8.59 5.89 -8.37
CA TRP A 165 -7.64 5.63 -9.45
C TRP A 165 -7.20 4.16 -9.56
N ALA A 166 -7.36 3.39 -8.50
CA ALA A 166 -7.07 1.96 -8.48
C ALA A 166 -8.08 1.21 -7.62
N ALA A 167 -8.25 -0.08 -7.87
CA ALA A 167 -9.12 -0.93 -7.07
C ALA A 167 -8.29 -2.03 -6.40
N PRO A 168 -8.57 -2.33 -5.11
CA PRO A 168 -7.89 -3.38 -4.37
C PRO A 168 -8.14 -4.77 -4.96
N ALA A 169 -7.11 -5.62 -4.91
CA ALA A 169 -7.15 -7.01 -5.38
C ALA A 169 -6.68 -8.03 -4.33
N GLY A 170 -6.49 -7.58 -3.10
CA GLY A 170 -6.04 -8.35 -1.96
C GLY A 170 -5.30 -7.45 -0.98
N PHE A 171 -5.31 -7.80 0.30
CA PHE A 171 -4.68 -7.02 1.35
C PHE A 171 -3.58 -7.78 2.06
N SER A 172 -2.65 -7.01 2.61
CA SER A 172 -1.74 -7.47 3.65
C SER A 172 -1.89 -6.57 4.87
N VAL A 173 -1.88 -7.16 6.05
CA VAL A 173 -1.98 -6.42 7.31
C VAL A 173 -0.82 -6.79 8.22
N VAL A 174 -0.21 -5.80 8.84
CA VAL A 174 0.75 -5.97 9.94
C VAL A 174 -0.02 -6.14 11.24
N GLY A 175 0.40 -7.11 12.02
CA GLY A 175 -0.04 -7.33 13.39
C GLY A 175 1.09 -7.93 14.21
N VAL A 176 0.75 -8.63 15.26
CA VAL A 176 1.71 -9.21 16.20
C VAL A 176 1.55 -10.72 16.22
N TYR A 177 2.53 -11.43 15.70
CA TYR A 177 2.67 -12.86 15.90
C TYR A 177 3.15 -13.12 17.32
N TYR A 178 2.65 -14.17 17.97
CA TYR A 178 3.15 -14.60 19.28
C TYR A 178 3.45 -16.08 19.34
N ASN A 179 4.51 -16.42 20.03
CA ASN A 179 4.94 -17.80 20.23
C ASN A 179 4.13 -18.44 21.35
N LYS A 180 3.23 -19.36 21.00
CA LYS A 180 2.33 -20.06 21.96
C LYS A 180 3.09 -20.92 22.96
N ASP A 181 4.25 -21.47 22.58
CA ASP A 181 5.05 -22.31 23.51
C ASP A 181 5.67 -21.45 24.61
N ILE A 182 6.27 -20.30 24.25
CA ILE A 182 6.80 -19.34 25.24
C ILE A 182 5.66 -18.79 26.09
N ALA A 183 4.54 -18.41 25.49
CA ALA A 183 3.38 -17.89 26.19
C ALA A 183 2.84 -18.92 27.21
N ALA A 184 2.66 -20.18 26.81
CA ALA A 184 2.20 -21.26 27.67
C ALA A 184 3.20 -21.57 28.80
N LYS A 185 4.51 -21.66 28.50
CA LYS A 185 5.59 -21.84 29.48
C LYS A 185 5.55 -20.78 30.58
N LEU A 186 5.24 -19.55 30.20
CA LEU A 186 5.22 -18.40 31.12
C LEU A 186 3.82 -18.11 31.67
N GLY A 187 2.77 -18.83 31.30
CA GLY A 187 1.39 -18.53 31.70
C GLY A 187 0.94 -17.14 31.24
N ILE A 188 1.32 -16.76 29.99
CA ILE A 188 0.91 -15.52 29.34
C ILE A 188 -0.29 -15.83 28.45
N GLN A 189 -1.38 -15.09 28.64
CA GLN A 189 -2.51 -15.09 27.71
C GLN A 189 -2.27 -14.04 26.60
N PRO A 190 -2.87 -14.21 25.41
CA PRO A 190 -2.81 -13.14 24.39
C PRO A 190 -3.29 -11.80 24.96
N PRO A 191 -2.46 -10.75 24.96
CA PRO A 191 -2.80 -9.47 25.58
C PRO A 191 -3.95 -8.78 24.84
N THR A 192 -4.89 -8.23 25.58
CA THR A 192 -6.07 -7.49 25.09
C THR A 192 -5.98 -5.99 25.36
N THR A 193 -5.03 -5.58 26.18
CA THR A 193 -4.73 -4.17 26.50
C THR A 193 -3.24 -3.87 26.33
N PRO A 194 -2.85 -2.60 26.09
CA PRO A 194 -1.44 -2.20 26.07
C PRO A 194 -0.71 -2.53 27.38
N ALA A 195 -1.38 -2.40 28.53
CA ALA A 195 -0.80 -2.73 29.82
C ALA A 195 -0.51 -4.23 29.96
N GLU A 196 -1.40 -5.10 29.50
CA GLU A 196 -1.17 -6.56 29.46
C GLU A 196 -0.02 -6.92 28.50
N PHE A 197 0.10 -6.21 27.38
CA PHE A 197 1.20 -6.39 26.44
C PHE A 197 2.54 -6.08 27.10
N GLU A 198 2.66 -4.93 27.77
CA GLU A 198 3.89 -4.54 28.50
C GLU A 198 4.21 -5.52 29.62
N ALA A 199 3.20 -6.00 30.35
CA ALA A 199 3.38 -7.01 31.40
C ALA A 199 3.91 -8.35 30.83
N ALA A 200 3.44 -8.75 29.65
CA ALA A 200 3.94 -9.94 28.95
C ALA A 200 5.41 -9.79 28.55
N LEU A 201 5.82 -8.62 28.04
CA LEU A 201 7.22 -8.32 27.72
C LEU A 201 8.12 -8.41 28.96
N ALA A 202 7.71 -7.77 30.06
CA ALA A 202 8.46 -7.81 31.31
C ALA A 202 8.63 -9.23 31.85
N LYS A 203 7.56 -10.03 31.77
CA LYS A 203 7.57 -11.44 32.21
C LYS A 203 8.47 -12.30 31.36
N ALA A 204 8.46 -12.12 30.04
CA ALA A 204 9.35 -12.81 29.12
C ALA A 204 10.83 -12.46 29.43
N LYS A 205 11.14 -11.17 29.58
CA LYS A 205 12.51 -10.72 29.90
C LYS A 205 13.02 -11.29 31.23
N ALA A 206 12.18 -11.28 32.26
CA ALA A 206 12.53 -11.82 33.57
C ALA A 206 12.78 -13.33 33.54
N ALA A 207 12.16 -14.04 32.61
CA ALA A 207 12.38 -15.47 32.38
C ALA A 207 13.58 -15.80 31.46
N GLY A 208 14.29 -14.79 30.97
CA GLY A 208 15.41 -14.96 30.04
C GLY A 208 15.00 -15.21 28.59
N GLU A 209 13.70 -15.04 28.27
CA GLU A 209 13.20 -15.11 26.89
C GLU A 209 13.33 -13.74 26.23
N LEU A 210 13.52 -13.70 24.90
CA LEU A 210 13.49 -12.45 24.14
C LEU A 210 12.04 -11.97 24.04
N PRO A 211 11.70 -10.74 24.53
CA PRO A 211 10.31 -10.28 24.49
C PRO A 211 9.80 -10.02 23.06
N VAL A 212 10.56 -9.28 22.24
CA VAL A 212 10.18 -8.91 20.87
C VAL A 212 11.29 -9.26 19.91
N GLN A 213 11.02 -10.09 18.93
CA GLN A 213 11.93 -10.33 17.81
C GLN A 213 11.77 -9.20 16.78
N LEU A 214 12.89 -8.68 16.29
CA LEU A 214 12.92 -7.54 15.37
C LEU A 214 14.10 -7.63 14.41
N GLY A 215 13.82 -7.41 13.12
CA GLY A 215 14.81 -7.08 12.09
C GLY A 215 14.60 -5.62 11.68
N ASN A 216 15.60 -4.76 11.94
CA ASN A 216 15.46 -3.31 11.74
C ASN A 216 16.44 -2.74 10.71
N LEU A 217 17.06 -3.59 9.89
CA LEU A 217 18.01 -3.14 8.86
C LEU A 217 17.31 -2.18 7.85
N GLN A 218 16.05 -2.45 7.51
CA GLN A 218 15.21 -1.63 6.63
C GLN A 218 14.13 -0.83 7.40
N GLY A 219 14.32 -0.57 8.70
CA GLY A 219 13.44 0.32 9.46
C GLY A 219 12.12 -0.29 9.96
N HIS A 220 12.04 -1.64 10.11
CA HIS A 220 10.79 -2.30 10.53
C HIS A 220 10.39 -2.04 11.99
N SER A 221 11.20 -1.31 12.78
CA SER A 221 10.74 -0.71 14.03
C SER A 221 9.56 0.25 13.82
N SER A 222 9.37 0.76 12.60
CA SER A 222 8.20 1.55 12.21
C SER A 222 6.89 0.79 12.42
N PHE A 223 6.86 -0.54 12.26
CA PHE A 223 5.67 -1.35 12.53
C PHE A 223 5.26 -1.29 14.01
N ILE A 224 6.25 -1.28 14.92
CA ILE A 224 5.98 -1.13 16.35
C ILE A 224 5.43 0.26 16.65
N VAL A 225 6.12 1.31 16.16
CA VAL A 225 5.73 2.70 16.40
C VAL A 225 4.34 2.98 15.82
N GLN A 226 4.10 2.62 14.58
CA GLN A 226 2.81 2.85 13.93
C GLN A 226 1.68 2.06 14.61
N SER A 227 1.89 0.78 14.97
CA SER A 227 0.87 0.00 15.67
C SER A 227 0.45 0.65 17.00
N ILE A 228 1.40 1.23 17.74
CA ILE A 228 1.11 1.93 18.99
C ILE A 228 0.35 3.24 18.73
N ILE A 229 0.75 4.00 17.70
CA ILE A 229 0.07 5.26 17.33
C ILE A 229 -1.36 4.98 16.87
N ASP A 230 -1.54 3.99 15.99
CA ASP A 230 -2.86 3.62 15.46
C ASP A 230 -3.80 3.17 16.58
N ALA A 231 -3.29 2.42 17.55
CA ALA A 231 -4.06 1.96 18.70
C ALA A 231 -4.42 3.11 19.67
N ALA A 232 -3.54 4.10 19.83
CA ALA A 232 -3.71 5.20 20.78
C ALA A 232 -4.50 6.37 20.21
N ASP A 233 -4.19 6.80 18.99
CA ASP A 233 -4.78 7.97 18.34
C ASP A 233 -6.00 7.60 17.46
N GLY A 234 -6.10 6.34 17.06
CA GLY A 234 -7.15 5.82 16.18
C GLY A 234 -6.84 5.98 14.68
N ALA A 235 -7.36 5.04 13.89
CA ALA A 235 -7.08 4.93 12.45
C ALA A 235 -7.39 6.21 11.66
N ALA A 236 -8.47 6.91 11.98
CA ALA A 236 -8.86 8.11 11.24
C ALA A 236 -7.81 9.23 11.37
N LYS A 237 -7.32 9.50 12.60
CA LYS A 237 -6.33 10.54 12.84
C LYS A 237 -4.97 10.18 12.23
N THR A 238 -4.57 8.94 12.37
CA THR A 238 -3.31 8.45 11.80
C THR A 238 -3.39 8.42 10.27
N GLY A 239 -4.54 8.01 9.72
CA GLY A 239 -4.83 8.04 8.29
C GLY A 239 -4.78 9.46 7.72
N ASP A 240 -5.28 10.47 8.43
CA ASP A 240 -5.16 11.88 8.03
C ASP A 240 -3.68 12.28 7.82
N TRP A 241 -2.78 11.82 8.70
CA TRP A 241 -1.36 12.08 8.56
C TRP A 241 -0.73 11.33 7.38
N VAL A 242 -1.01 10.02 7.25
CA VAL A 242 -0.47 9.23 6.13
C VAL A 242 -0.92 9.79 4.78
N ASN A 243 -2.15 10.29 4.71
CA ASN A 243 -2.75 10.83 3.48
C ASN A 243 -2.35 12.29 3.19
N GLY A 244 -1.48 12.90 3.97
CA GLY A 244 -0.98 14.25 3.72
C GLY A 244 -1.99 15.35 4.03
N LYS A 245 -2.97 15.12 4.92
CA LYS A 245 -3.99 16.12 5.24
C LYS A 245 -3.39 17.32 5.96
N SER A 246 -3.70 18.51 5.46
CA SER A 246 -3.21 19.76 6.05
C SER A 246 -3.48 19.86 7.55
N GLY A 247 -2.44 20.18 8.33
CA GLY A 247 -2.49 20.28 9.79
C GLY A 247 -2.36 18.96 10.54
N ALA A 248 -2.26 17.81 9.85
CA ALA A 248 -2.01 16.54 10.50
C ALA A 248 -0.60 16.49 11.12
N THR A 249 -0.49 15.81 12.27
CA THR A 249 0.78 15.70 12.99
C THR A 249 0.91 14.38 13.76
N LEU A 250 2.14 13.82 13.76
CA LEU A 250 2.51 12.72 14.66
C LEU A 250 2.92 13.21 16.07
N LYS A 251 3.07 14.53 16.28
CA LYS A 251 3.33 15.11 17.60
C LYS A 251 2.04 15.12 18.44
N SER A 252 1.55 13.95 18.73
CA SER A 252 0.34 13.64 19.46
C SER A 252 0.66 12.89 20.75
N PRO A 253 -0.30 12.70 21.67
CA PRO A 253 -0.12 11.80 22.80
C PRO A 253 0.28 10.38 22.39
N GLY A 254 -0.35 9.82 21.32
CA GLY A 254 -0.01 8.50 20.77
C GLY A 254 1.39 8.46 20.16
N GLY A 255 1.77 9.48 19.40
CA GLY A 255 3.12 9.58 18.84
C GLY A 255 4.19 9.66 19.92
N THR A 256 3.97 10.51 20.94
CA THR A 256 4.87 10.63 22.10
C THR A 256 4.98 9.30 22.86
N ALA A 257 3.87 8.63 23.11
CA ALA A 257 3.87 7.33 23.78
C ALA A 257 4.64 6.28 22.97
N ALA A 258 4.41 6.20 21.66
CA ALA A 258 5.07 5.22 20.79
C ALA A 258 6.59 5.41 20.71
N ALA A 259 7.06 6.64 20.52
CA ALA A 259 8.49 6.93 20.48
C ALA A 259 9.18 6.63 21.83
N ASN A 260 8.56 7.00 22.97
CA ASN A 260 9.04 6.66 24.31
C ASN A 260 9.06 5.14 24.51
N THR A 261 8.02 4.42 24.09
CA THR A 261 7.92 2.97 24.23
C THR A 261 9.03 2.27 23.47
N LEU A 262 9.29 2.64 22.21
CA LEU A 262 10.38 2.01 21.42
C LEU A 262 11.75 2.25 22.07
N ALA A 263 12.03 3.47 22.53
CA ALA A 263 13.27 3.80 23.24
C ALA A 263 13.41 3.02 24.55
N ASP A 264 12.33 2.89 25.31
CA ASP A 264 12.30 2.18 26.58
C ASP A 264 12.48 0.67 26.40
N TRP A 265 11.83 0.07 25.36
CA TRP A 265 12.03 -1.35 25.03
C TRP A 265 13.47 -1.64 24.62
N ALA A 266 14.10 -0.76 23.84
CA ALA A 266 15.52 -0.88 23.51
C ALA A 266 16.38 -0.82 24.77
N LYS A 267 16.15 0.15 25.64
CA LYS A 267 16.89 0.33 26.91
C LYS A 267 16.71 -0.85 27.88
N LYS A 268 15.51 -1.41 27.97
CA LYS A 268 15.18 -2.59 28.80
C LYS A 268 15.73 -3.90 28.20
N GLY A 269 16.28 -3.87 26.98
CA GLY A 269 16.75 -5.05 26.24
C GLY A 269 15.59 -5.98 25.87
N TYR A 270 14.42 -5.42 25.51
CA TYR A 270 13.29 -6.18 25.02
C TYR A 270 13.45 -6.52 23.51
N LEU A 271 14.34 -5.82 22.82
CA LEU A 271 14.69 -6.05 21.42
C LEU A 271 16.01 -6.81 21.33
N PRO A 272 16.29 -7.54 20.22
CA PRO A 272 17.56 -8.23 20.04
C PRO A 272 18.74 -7.26 19.85
N ASP A 273 19.89 -7.55 20.42
CA ASP A 273 21.09 -6.69 20.36
C ASP A 273 21.52 -6.38 18.90
N GLY A 274 21.28 -7.28 17.97
CA GLY A 274 21.62 -7.13 16.55
C GLY A 274 20.49 -6.60 15.67
N ALA A 275 19.39 -6.06 16.23
CA ALA A 275 18.19 -5.68 15.46
C ALA A 275 18.50 -4.79 14.24
N ASN A 276 19.34 -3.76 14.39
CA ASN A 276 19.69 -2.83 13.31
C ASN A 276 20.53 -3.44 12.18
N GLY A 277 21.13 -4.61 12.40
CA GLY A 277 21.90 -5.37 11.40
C GLY A 277 21.14 -6.57 10.83
N THR A 278 19.93 -6.83 11.31
CA THR A 278 19.10 -7.98 10.90
C THR A 278 17.99 -7.49 9.98
N ASP A 279 17.80 -8.14 8.84
CA ASP A 279 16.68 -7.89 7.93
C ASP A 279 15.39 -8.58 8.40
N LEU A 280 14.25 -8.24 7.77
CA LEU A 280 12.97 -8.83 8.12
C LEU A 280 12.95 -10.36 7.91
N PRO A 281 13.43 -10.91 6.78
CA PRO A 281 13.52 -12.36 6.60
C PRO A 281 14.35 -13.08 7.67
N GLY A 282 15.43 -12.47 8.13
CA GLY A 282 16.28 -12.98 9.21
C GLY A 282 15.54 -13.02 10.55
N SER A 283 14.80 -11.96 10.88
CA SER A 283 14.00 -11.94 12.11
C SER A 283 12.87 -12.98 12.08
N VAL A 284 12.21 -13.16 10.95
CA VAL A 284 11.21 -14.22 10.75
C VAL A 284 11.84 -15.60 10.89
N ALA A 285 13.02 -15.81 10.31
CA ALA A 285 13.74 -17.09 10.43
C ALA A 285 14.15 -17.39 11.88
N ASP A 286 14.51 -16.38 12.66
CA ASP A 286 14.82 -16.56 14.07
C ASP A 286 13.57 -16.81 14.91
N PHE A 287 12.48 -16.07 14.65
CA PHE A 287 11.19 -16.31 15.31
C PHE A 287 10.69 -17.75 15.07
N THR A 288 10.79 -18.24 13.84
CA THR A 288 10.37 -19.62 13.49
C THR A 288 11.24 -20.71 14.12
N LYS A 289 12.43 -20.37 14.60
CA LYS A 289 13.28 -21.24 15.43
C LYS A 289 12.94 -21.15 16.92
N GLY A 290 11.91 -20.40 17.28
CA GLY A 290 11.44 -20.24 18.67
C GLY A 290 12.09 -19.08 19.42
N LYS A 291 12.79 -18.15 18.75
CA LYS A 291 13.41 -16.98 19.39
C LYS A 291 12.43 -15.80 19.40
N GLY A 292 11.97 -15.41 20.57
CA GLY A 292 11.10 -14.26 20.79
C GLY A 292 9.65 -14.65 21.10
N LEU A 293 9.07 -13.91 22.06
CA LEU A 293 7.67 -14.07 22.41
C LEU A 293 6.77 -13.43 21.34
N PHE A 294 7.09 -12.21 20.91
CA PHE A 294 6.35 -11.46 19.91
C PHE A 294 7.20 -11.10 18.69
N LEU A 295 6.54 -10.97 17.51
CA LEU A 295 7.13 -10.47 16.27
C LEU A 295 6.08 -9.57 15.59
N PHE A 296 6.39 -8.28 15.41
CA PHE A 296 5.59 -7.38 14.57
C PHE A 296 5.91 -7.63 13.11
N ASN A 297 4.95 -8.15 12.36
CA ASN A 297 5.15 -8.47 10.95
C ASN A 297 3.82 -8.58 10.20
N GLY A 298 3.90 -8.53 8.88
CA GLY A 298 2.75 -8.62 8.02
C GLY A 298 2.25 -10.04 7.74
N SER A 299 1.01 -10.12 7.30
CA SER A 299 0.33 -11.36 6.91
C SER A 299 0.99 -12.10 5.73
N TRP A 300 1.85 -11.43 4.98
CA TRP A 300 2.65 -12.03 3.88
C TRP A 300 3.58 -13.18 4.32
N ASP A 301 3.99 -13.21 5.59
CA ASP A 301 4.79 -14.31 6.14
C ASP A 301 3.94 -15.36 6.88
N ALA A 302 2.61 -15.17 7.01
CA ALA A 302 1.75 -16.03 7.82
C ALA A 302 1.83 -17.50 7.44
N GLN A 303 1.76 -17.81 6.14
CA GLN A 303 1.87 -19.18 5.65
C GLN A 303 3.26 -19.80 5.90
N LYS A 304 4.32 -19.00 5.79
CA LYS A 304 5.70 -19.42 6.07
C LYS A 304 5.86 -19.76 7.56
N ILE A 305 5.34 -18.88 8.42
CA ILE A 305 5.39 -19.06 9.88
C ILE A 305 4.55 -20.29 10.28
N ASP A 306 3.35 -20.43 9.71
CA ASP A 306 2.46 -21.58 10.01
C ASP A 306 3.08 -22.92 9.61
N ARG A 307 3.74 -22.99 8.44
CA ARG A 307 4.47 -24.18 8.01
C ARG A 307 5.65 -24.52 8.91
N ALA A 308 6.35 -23.51 9.43
CA ALA A 308 7.53 -23.71 10.29
C ALA A 308 7.15 -24.03 11.75
N MET A 309 6.01 -23.52 12.22
CA MET A 309 5.54 -23.62 13.60
C MET A 309 4.04 -24.01 13.64
N PRO A 310 3.61 -25.15 13.07
CA PRO A 310 2.20 -25.51 12.92
C PRO A 310 1.50 -25.59 14.29
N GLY A 311 0.45 -24.78 14.45
CA GLY A 311 -0.33 -24.69 15.70
C GLY A 311 0.38 -23.98 16.88
N ARG A 312 1.65 -23.59 16.72
CA ARG A 312 2.50 -23.03 17.79
C ARG A 312 2.61 -21.51 17.75
N THR A 313 2.03 -20.88 16.77
CA THR A 313 2.02 -19.42 16.61
C THR A 313 0.58 -18.92 16.63
N GLY A 314 0.37 -17.76 17.27
CA GLY A 314 -0.88 -17.01 17.16
C GLY A 314 -0.65 -15.66 16.51
N PHE A 315 -1.73 -14.95 16.23
CA PHE A 315 -1.71 -13.61 15.65
C PHE A 315 -2.76 -12.75 16.36
N LEU A 316 -2.42 -11.49 16.60
CA LEU A 316 -3.35 -10.48 17.13
C LEU A 316 -3.03 -9.12 16.49
N THR A 317 -4.01 -8.23 16.45
CA THR A 317 -3.76 -6.80 16.24
C THR A 317 -3.19 -6.21 17.52
N PHE A 318 -2.31 -5.18 17.40
CA PHE A 318 -1.80 -4.53 18.63
C PHE A 318 -2.99 -3.97 19.43
N PRO A 319 -3.07 -4.27 20.74
CA PRO A 319 -4.25 -3.94 21.53
C PRO A 319 -4.37 -2.42 21.75
N SER A 320 -5.61 -1.92 21.79
CA SER A 320 -5.95 -0.54 22.09
C SER A 320 -6.78 -0.42 23.36
N GLU A 321 -6.65 0.68 24.08
CA GLU A 321 -7.50 0.98 25.25
C GLU A 321 -8.99 1.13 24.89
N SER A 322 -9.28 1.49 23.62
CA SER A 322 -10.65 1.61 23.12
C SER A 322 -11.31 0.27 22.78
N GLY A 323 -10.54 -0.81 22.71
CA GLY A 323 -10.97 -2.11 22.24
C GLY A 323 -11.22 -2.18 20.73
N LYS A 324 -10.98 -1.09 19.98
CA LYS A 324 -11.08 -1.08 18.51
C LYS A 324 -9.84 -1.68 17.89
N ALA A 325 -10.03 -2.53 16.91
CA ALA A 325 -8.93 -3.12 16.16
C ALA A 325 -8.41 -2.12 15.12
N THR A 326 -7.09 -1.93 15.10
CA THR A 326 -6.36 -1.21 14.05
C THR A 326 -5.32 -2.12 13.41
N GLY A 327 -4.97 -1.87 12.17
CA GLY A 327 -3.94 -2.61 11.45
C GLY A 327 -3.25 -1.74 10.42
N ILE A 328 -1.94 -1.86 10.34
CA ILE A 328 -1.15 -1.23 9.29
C ILE A 328 -1.27 -2.09 8.05
N GLY A 329 -1.63 -1.52 6.92
CA GLY A 329 -1.72 -2.33 5.72
C GLY A 329 -2.02 -1.53 4.47
N THR A 330 -1.77 -2.17 3.35
CA THR A 330 -2.14 -1.66 2.03
C THR A 330 -2.61 -2.82 1.16
N SER A 331 -3.37 -2.49 0.14
CA SER A 331 -3.77 -3.47 -0.85
C SER A 331 -2.72 -3.63 -1.94
N VAL A 332 -2.69 -4.82 -2.52
CA VAL A 332 -2.31 -4.96 -3.92
C VAL A 332 -3.44 -4.35 -4.73
N ALA A 333 -3.21 -3.26 -5.44
CA ALA A 333 -4.25 -2.57 -6.17
C ALA A 333 -3.86 -2.38 -7.64
N TYR A 334 -4.85 -2.45 -8.50
CA TYR A 334 -4.67 -2.32 -9.93
C TYR A 334 -5.41 -1.11 -10.47
N ALA A 335 -4.72 -0.36 -11.32
CA ALA A 335 -5.28 0.74 -12.08
C ALA A 335 -5.46 0.38 -13.54
N ILE A 336 -6.38 1.07 -14.19
CA ILE A 336 -6.55 1.01 -15.63
C ILE A 336 -5.73 2.14 -16.26
N PRO A 337 -4.68 1.85 -17.07
CA PRO A 337 -3.91 2.86 -17.76
C PRO A 337 -4.78 3.77 -18.63
N ALA A 338 -4.40 5.04 -18.74
CA ALA A 338 -5.11 6.01 -19.59
C ALA A 338 -5.18 5.54 -21.07
N LYS A 339 -4.16 4.79 -21.53
CA LYS A 339 -4.06 4.23 -22.88
C LYS A 339 -4.51 2.77 -23.00
N ALA A 340 -5.13 2.19 -21.96
CA ALA A 340 -5.65 0.83 -22.01
C ALA A 340 -6.62 0.64 -23.20
N LYS A 341 -6.49 -0.46 -23.91
CA LYS A 341 -7.31 -0.77 -25.09
C LYS A 341 -8.64 -1.41 -24.72
N ASN A 342 -8.67 -2.14 -23.59
CA ASN A 342 -9.84 -2.88 -23.12
C ASN A 342 -10.27 -2.43 -21.69
N PRO A 343 -10.58 -1.13 -21.46
CA PRO A 343 -10.83 -0.61 -20.11
C PRO A 343 -12.06 -1.22 -19.45
N ASP A 344 -13.13 -1.50 -20.19
CA ASP A 344 -14.34 -2.13 -19.64
C ASP A 344 -14.07 -3.58 -19.23
N LEU A 345 -13.28 -4.32 -20.00
CA LEU A 345 -12.85 -5.67 -19.64
C LEU A 345 -11.94 -5.67 -18.41
N ALA A 346 -11.06 -4.68 -18.31
CA ALA A 346 -10.20 -4.48 -17.15
C ALA A 346 -11.04 -4.22 -15.88
N ALA A 347 -12.07 -3.37 -15.98
CA ALA A 347 -12.99 -3.09 -14.86
C ALA A 347 -13.81 -4.33 -14.48
N ALA A 348 -14.23 -5.14 -15.44
CA ALA A 348 -14.93 -6.41 -15.17
C ALA A 348 -14.04 -7.41 -14.42
N PHE A 349 -12.75 -7.47 -14.73
CA PHE A 349 -11.79 -8.30 -13.98
C PHE A 349 -11.57 -7.75 -12.56
N LEU A 350 -11.50 -6.42 -12.38
CA LEU A 350 -11.46 -5.81 -11.05
C LEU A 350 -12.73 -6.13 -10.24
N ASP A 351 -13.92 -6.08 -10.86
CA ASP A 351 -15.16 -6.45 -10.16
C ASP A 351 -15.21 -7.94 -9.79
N PHE A 352 -14.66 -8.82 -10.63
CA PHE A 352 -14.52 -10.24 -10.30
C PHE A 352 -13.71 -10.46 -9.01
N MET A 353 -12.69 -9.64 -8.75
CA MET A 353 -11.87 -9.73 -7.53
C MET A 353 -12.67 -9.46 -6.24
N ASN A 354 -13.88 -8.89 -6.36
CA ASN A 354 -14.82 -8.69 -5.24
C ASN A 354 -15.81 -9.82 -5.02
N THR A 355 -15.69 -10.92 -5.73
CA THR A 355 -16.59 -12.07 -5.56
C THR A 355 -16.15 -12.96 -4.39
N SER A 356 -17.07 -13.74 -3.82
CA SER A 356 -16.76 -14.74 -2.78
C SER A 356 -15.77 -15.81 -3.27
N GLU A 357 -15.80 -16.14 -4.56
CA GLU A 357 -14.81 -17.04 -5.17
C GLU A 357 -13.42 -16.42 -5.17
N ALA A 358 -13.30 -15.15 -5.59
CA ALA A 358 -12.05 -14.43 -5.55
C ALA A 358 -11.53 -14.27 -4.11
N ALA A 359 -12.41 -14.02 -3.14
CA ALA A 359 -12.05 -13.95 -1.73
C ALA A 359 -11.39 -15.26 -1.25
N ARG A 360 -11.91 -16.41 -1.66
CA ARG A 360 -11.32 -17.71 -1.34
C ARG A 360 -9.95 -17.88 -2.00
N ILE A 361 -9.81 -17.52 -3.27
CA ILE A 361 -8.53 -17.58 -3.99
C ILE A 361 -7.49 -16.67 -3.35
N GLN A 362 -7.85 -15.42 -3.04
CA GLN A 362 -6.97 -14.48 -2.34
C GLN A 362 -6.46 -15.09 -1.03
N PHE A 363 -7.36 -15.61 -0.21
CA PHE A 363 -7.01 -16.19 1.07
C PHE A 363 -6.12 -17.43 0.94
N ASP A 364 -6.46 -18.37 0.04
CA ASP A 364 -5.71 -19.62 -0.15
C ASP A 364 -4.30 -19.37 -0.73
N THR A 365 -4.09 -18.25 -1.41
CA THR A 365 -2.79 -17.83 -1.95
C THR A 365 -2.00 -16.89 -1.04
N GLY A 366 -2.57 -16.52 0.14
CA GLY A 366 -1.84 -15.79 1.19
C GLY A 366 -2.13 -14.31 1.31
N PHE A 367 -3.11 -13.81 0.54
CA PHE A 367 -3.63 -12.46 0.71
C PHE A 367 -4.95 -12.46 1.48
N LEU A 368 -5.24 -11.36 2.13
CA LEU A 368 -6.52 -11.14 2.77
C LEU A 368 -7.52 -10.63 1.72
N PRO A 369 -8.76 -11.13 1.73
CA PRO A 369 -9.73 -10.75 0.71
C PRO A 369 -10.18 -9.31 0.85
N VAL A 370 -10.43 -8.66 -0.29
CA VAL A 370 -10.95 -7.28 -0.38
C VAL A 370 -12.42 -7.20 0.02
N ALA A 371 -13.19 -8.21 -0.32
CA ALA A 371 -14.59 -8.34 0.05
C ALA A 371 -14.82 -9.71 0.64
N HIS A 372 -15.93 -9.92 1.32
CA HIS A 372 -16.27 -11.21 1.93
C HIS A 372 -15.22 -11.74 2.91
N ALA A 373 -14.51 -10.85 3.62
CA ALA A 373 -13.48 -11.23 4.59
C ALA A 373 -14.02 -12.14 5.71
N ASP A 374 -15.29 -12.01 6.05
CA ASP A 374 -16.04 -12.82 7.02
C ASP A 374 -16.37 -14.24 6.54
N THR A 375 -16.27 -14.48 5.23
CA THR A 375 -16.59 -15.79 4.62
C THR A 375 -15.40 -16.72 4.52
N VAL A 376 -14.18 -16.22 4.66
CA VAL A 376 -12.95 -17.03 4.58
C VAL A 376 -12.51 -17.49 5.96
N LYS A 377 -12.10 -18.74 6.03
CA LYS A 377 -11.62 -19.37 7.26
C LYS A 377 -10.43 -20.27 6.93
N GLY A 378 -9.34 -20.10 7.68
CA GLY A 378 -8.22 -21.03 7.70
C GLY A 378 -8.54 -22.31 8.49
N ALA A 379 -7.63 -23.27 8.46
CA ALA A 379 -7.72 -24.45 9.32
C ALA A 379 -7.76 -24.04 10.79
N ASP A 380 -8.52 -24.75 11.61
CA ASP A 380 -8.60 -24.47 13.04
C ASP A 380 -7.21 -24.57 13.69
N GLY A 381 -6.85 -23.55 14.46
CA GLY A 381 -5.53 -23.43 15.10
C GLY A 381 -4.41 -22.93 14.19
N SER A 382 -4.64 -22.73 12.88
CA SER A 382 -3.66 -22.14 11.98
C SER A 382 -3.48 -20.66 12.22
N VAL A 383 -2.28 -20.15 11.94
CA VAL A 383 -1.97 -18.71 11.95
C VAL A 383 -2.86 -17.94 10.98
N MET A 384 -3.09 -18.50 9.78
CA MET A 384 -3.97 -17.88 8.79
C MET A 384 -5.40 -17.67 9.29
N ASN A 385 -5.91 -18.59 10.12
CA ASN A 385 -7.24 -18.43 10.72
C ASN A 385 -7.26 -17.27 11.74
N GLU A 386 -6.20 -17.08 12.50
CA GLU A 386 -6.10 -15.95 13.45
C GLU A 386 -5.86 -14.62 12.72
N VAL A 387 -5.07 -14.61 11.65
CA VAL A 387 -4.91 -13.45 10.76
C VAL A 387 -6.26 -13.04 10.13
N ALA A 388 -7.05 -14.00 9.64
CA ALA A 388 -8.37 -13.71 9.08
C ALA A 388 -9.32 -13.09 10.12
N LYS A 389 -9.28 -13.55 11.36
CA LYS A 389 -10.06 -12.95 12.46
C LYS A 389 -9.62 -11.53 12.78
N GLY A 390 -8.30 -11.30 12.84
CA GLY A 390 -7.74 -9.96 13.04
C GLY A 390 -8.14 -9.00 11.91
N TRP A 391 -8.07 -9.46 10.67
CA TRP A 391 -8.49 -8.70 9.50
C TRP A 391 -9.98 -8.36 9.53
N ALA A 392 -10.83 -9.33 9.86
CA ALA A 392 -12.27 -9.07 9.98
C ALA A 392 -12.59 -8.03 11.08
N ALA A 393 -11.83 -8.03 12.19
CA ALA A 393 -11.97 -7.02 13.24
C ALA A 393 -11.53 -5.63 12.75
N VAL A 394 -10.38 -5.53 12.07
CA VAL A 394 -9.89 -4.27 11.48
C VAL A 394 -10.91 -3.70 10.49
N ASN A 395 -11.47 -4.53 9.60
CA ASN A 395 -12.50 -4.08 8.64
C ASN A 395 -13.76 -3.60 9.35
N LYS A 396 -14.25 -4.35 10.34
CA LYS A 396 -15.44 -3.99 11.11
C LYS A 396 -15.29 -2.62 11.78
N ASP A 397 -14.10 -2.30 12.26
CA ASP A 397 -13.83 -1.06 13.00
C ASP A 397 -13.36 0.09 12.10
N ASN A 398 -13.28 -0.10 10.76
CA ASN A 398 -12.62 0.81 9.81
C ASN A 398 -11.20 1.19 10.30
N GLY A 399 -10.48 0.19 10.76
CA GLY A 399 -9.21 0.34 11.47
C GLY A 399 -7.97 0.26 10.59
N LEU A 400 -8.10 0.15 9.26
CA LEU A 400 -6.96 0.05 8.36
C LEU A 400 -6.28 1.40 8.17
N VAL A 401 -4.97 1.43 8.36
CA VAL A 401 -4.11 2.59 8.10
C VAL A 401 -2.99 2.17 7.17
N ASN A 402 -2.73 2.96 6.11
CA ASN A 402 -1.63 2.69 5.22
C ASN A 402 -0.28 2.90 5.94
N PHE A 403 0.78 2.29 5.44
CA PHE A 403 2.13 2.40 6.00
C PHE A 403 2.60 3.86 6.05
N PHE A 404 3.21 4.26 7.15
CA PHE A 404 3.87 5.58 7.26
C PHE A 404 4.87 5.82 6.13
N ALA A 405 5.58 4.77 5.71
CA ALA A 405 6.52 4.82 4.60
C ALA A 405 5.91 5.29 3.27
N ASN A 406 4.58 5.21 3.12
CA ASN A 406 3.86 5.57 1.90
C ASN A 406 3.36 7.02 1.89
N THR A 407 3.58 7.79 2.96
CA THR A 407 3.08 9.17 3.02
C THR A 407 3.78 10.10 2.02
N ASP A 408 5.08 9.88 1.77
CA ASP A 408 5.86 10.60 0.76
C ASP A 408 7.05 9.77 0.24
N ALA A 409 7.86 10.36 -0.64
CA ALA A 409 8.95 9.65 -1.31
C ALA A 409 10.16 9.36 -0.41
N THR A 410 10.36 10.11 0.68
CA THR A 410 11.56 10.08 1.54
C THR A 410 11.30 9.46 2.92
N MET A 411 10.05 9.33 3.31
CA MET A 411 9.65 8.89 4.63
C MET A 411 10.23 7.52 5.02
N ASN A 412 10.32 6.58 4.09
CA ASN A 412 10.90 5.27 4.38
C ASN A 412 12.37 5.36 4.85
N ASP A 413 13.16 6.22 4.22
CA ASP A 413 14.56 6.44 4.59
C ASP A 413 14.67 7.13 5.95
N THR A 414 13.76 8.08 6.21
CA THR A 414 13.67 8.77 7.51
C THR A 414 13.26 7.82 8.63
N LEU A 415 12.23 6.99 8.44
CA LEU A 415 11.83 5.96 9.40
C LEU A 415 12.98 4.99 9.70
N THR A 416 13.68 4.54 8.66
CA THR A 416 14.81 3.62 8.79
C THR A 416 15.94 4.24 9.62
N SER A 417 16.42 5.42 9.19
CA SER A 417 17.58 6.05 9.85
C SER A 417 17.27 6.50 11.27
N GLN A 418 16.10 7.10 11.50
CA GLN A 418 15.71 7.57 12.83
C GLN A 418 15.33 6.43 13.78
N GLY A 419 14.66 5.38 13.29
CA GLY A 419 14.38 4.17 14.07
C GLY A 419 15.65 3.47 14.54
N GLN A 420 16.65 3.34 13.66
CA GLN A 420 17.96 2.79 14.01
C GLN A 420 18.69 3.64 15.08
N GLN A 421 18.62 4.97 14.95
CA GLN A 421 19.23 5.88 15.93
C GLN A 421 18.53 5.83 17.27
N LEU A 422 17.19 5.75 17.30
CA LEU A 422 16.39 5.66 18.52
C LEU A 422 16.69 4.37 19.28
N ILE A 423 16.69 3.22 18.59
CA ILE A 423 17.05 1.91 19.18
C ILE A 423 18.51 1.91 19.65
N GLY A 424 19.41 2.56 18.90
CA GLY A 424 20.83 2.69 19.27
C GLY A 424 21.13 3.72 20.35
N GLY A 425 20.12 4.41 20.89
CA GLY A 425 20.27 5.45 21.91
C GLY A 425 21.01 6.70 21.43
N LYS A 426 21.06 6.93 20.13
CA LYS A 426 21.77 8.08 19.50
C LYS A 426 20.85 9.29 19.29
N THR A 427 19.54 9.08 19.32
CA THR A 427 18.51 10.13 19.29
C THR A 427 17.50 9.88 20.39
N GLY A 428 16.82 10.95 20.84
CA GLY A 428 15.72 10.84 21.81
C GLY A 428 14.35 10.73 21.11
N PRO A 429 13.30 10.36 21.88
CA PRO A 429 11.94 10.23 21.35
C PRO A 429 11.38 11.49 20.70
N GLU A 430 11.66 12.67 21.25
CA GLU A 430 11.20 13.95 20.71
C GLU A 430 11.89 14.25 19.38
N GLN A 431 13.22 14.10 19.29
CA GLN A 431 13.98 14.31 18.06
C GLN A 431 13.56 13.32 16.95
N TYR A 432 13.23 12.08 17.33
CA TYR A 432 12.67 11.09 16.42
C TYR A 432 11.37 11.59 15.77
N LEU A 433 10.41 12.03 16.60
CA LEU A 433 9.13 12.57 16.09
C LEU A 433 9.31 13.86 15.29
N ASP A 434 10.23 14.74 15.71
CA ASP A 434 10.56 15.96 14.96
C ASP A 434 11.10 15.66 13.58
N ALA A 435 11.97 14.66 13.46
CA ALA A 435 12.53 14.26 12.18
C ALA A 435 11.44 13.72 11.23
N LEU A 436 10.54 12.88 11.72
CA LEU A 436 9.42 12.36 10.92
C LEU A 436 8.47 13.49 10.50
N GLN A 437 8.08 14.37 11.43
CA GLN A 437 7.16 15.46 11.11
C GLN A 437 7.80 16.49 10.17
N ASN A 438 9.11 16.77 10.30
CA ASN A 438 9.82 17.68 9.40
C ASN A 438 9.91 17.12 7.98
N ASP A 439 10.15 15.81 7.83
CA ASP A 439 10.17 15.16 6.52
C ASP A 439 8.78 15.19 5.88
N TRP A 440 7.76 14.80 6.62
CA TRP A 440 6.36 14.88 6.22
C TRP A 440 5.97 16.30 5.75
N THR A 441 6.36 17.33 6.52
CA THR A 441 6.05 18.71 6.18
C THR A 441 6.68 19.13 4.85
N LYS A 442 7.90 18.68 4.55
CA LYS A 442 8.57 18.93 3.26
C LYS A 442 7.89 18.21 2.09
N GLY A 443 7.41 17.00 2.33
CA GLY A 443 6.76 16.19 1.30
C GLY A 443 5.37 16.70 0.91
N HIS A 444 4.70 17.48 1.79
CA HIS A 444 3.31 17.92 1.61
C HIS A 444 3.13 19.45 1.48
N GLN A 445 4.21 20.21 1.31
CA GLN A 445 4.17 21.66 1.03
C GLN A 445 3.91 22.02 -0.43
#